data_647890a8b8db6486da1f80cbcb0282d6
#
_entry.id   647890a8b8db6486da1f80cbcb0282d6
#
_cell.length_a   1.000
_cell.length_b   1.000
_cell.length_c   1.000
_cell.angle_alpha   90.00
_cell.angle_beta   90.00
_cell.angle_gamma   90.00
#
_symmetry.space_group_name_H-M   'P 1'
#
loop_
_entity.id
_entity.type
_entity.pdbx_description
1 polymer ?
#
loop_
_entity_poly.entity_id
_entity_poly.type
_entity_poly.pdbx_seq_one_letter_code
_entity_poly.pdbx_strand_id
1 'polypeptide(L)'
;MIAIAIDDEQLMLYALEKAIKASADIEEVAGFTNCDDALDWIEIHSPDVAFLDINMRGINGIGLAEKITAIHPDCKIVFCTGYEEYAVSAFRIHASGYLLKPISAEDVQKEIDIIKGRKAERGRLEAKCFGNFDVSCGGEKLTFKRTKSKEMLAYLIDRNGADVSAKEISAVLWENGTMENNRNYFHQLLLDIRQTLEKAGADDVLKKNGYLYSVDTEKISCDYYSYLKTGQPQFQGEYMTQYSWADETCGFLWRKSNT
;
A
#
# COMPACT_ATOMS: atom_id res chain seq x y z
N MET A 1 -4.78 -19.34 -13.51
CA MET A 1 -4.95 -19.91 -12.14
C MET A 1 -6.35 -20.47 -11.99
N ILE A 2 -6.46 -21.60 -11.25
CA ILE A 2 -7.74 -22.19 -10.84
C ILE A 2 -8.04 -21.69 -9.43
N ALA A 3 -9.21 -21.08 -9.25
CA ALA A 3 -9.67 -20.56 -7.95
C ALA A 3 -10.88 -21.36 -7.43
N ILE A 4 -10.97 -21.49 -6.12
CA ILE A 4 -12.17 -21.98 -5.46
C ILE A 4 -12.71 -20.89 -4.53
N ALA A 5 -14.03 -20.71 -4.51
CA ALA A 5 -14.74 -19.77 -3.63
C ALA A 5 -15.74 -20.53 -2.74
N ILE A 6 -15.71 -20.25 -1.44
CA ILE A 6 -16.57 -20.95 -0.48
C ILE A 6 -17.19 -19.96 0.48
N ASP A 7 -18.55 -19.93 0.48
CA ASP A 7 -19.35 -19.05 1.32
C ASP A 7 -20.74 -19.67 1.49
N ASP A 8 -21.23 -19.91 2.70
CA ASP A 8 -22.51 -20.57 2.93
C ASP A 8 -23.73 -19.69 2.57
N GLU A 9 -23.51 -18.42 2.29
CA GLU A 9 -24.51 -17.50 1.78
C GLU A 9 -24.44 -17.39 0.25
N GLN A 10 -25.44 -17.96 -0.46
CA GLN A 10 -25.47 -18.01 -1.93
C GLN A 10 -25.26 -16.65 -2.63
N LEU A 11 -25.80 -15.56 -2.03
CA LEU A 11 -25.64 -14.21 -2.60
C LEU A 11 -24.21 -13.68 -2.44
N MET A 12 -23.55 -13.99 -1.31
CA MET A 12 -22.17 -13.61 -1.05
C MET A 12 -21.21 -14.42 -1.94
N LEU A 13 -21.47 -15.72 -2.06
CA LEU A 13 -20.74 -16.59 -2.99
C LEU A 13 -20.81 -16.05 -4.43
N TYR A 14 -22.00 -15.71 -4.91
CA TYR A 14 -22.17 -15.16 -6.26
C TYR A 14 -21.41 -13.85 -6.46
N ALA A 15 -21.44 -12.94 -5.47
CA ALA A 15 -20.72 -11.69 -5.52
C ALA A 15 -19.19 -11.92 -5.53
N LEU A 16 -18.71 -12.85 -4.70
CA LEU A 16 -17.30 -13.25 -4.64
C LEU A 16 -16.83 -13.88 -5.94
N GLU A 17 -17.57 -14.85 -6.50
CA GLU A 17 -17.26 -15.45 -7.79
C GLU A 17 -17.18 -14.41 -8.91
N LYS A 18 -18.12 -13.45 -8.93
CA LYS A 18 -18.10 -12.34 -9.91
C LYS A 18 -16.85 -11.48 -9.77
N ALA A 19 -16.43 -11.17 -8.57
CA ALA A 19 -15.21 -10.40 -8.31
C ALA A 19 -13.97 -11.19 -8.73
N ILE A 20 -13.90 -12.50 -8.46
CA ILE A 20 -12.80 -13.37 -8.85
C ILE A 20 -12.71 -13.52 -10.38
N LYS A 21 -13.84 -13.74 -11.06
CA LYS A 21 -13.94 -13.88 -12.53
C LYS A 21 -13.54 -12.62 -13.30
N ALA A 22 -13.56 -11.46 -12.63
CA ALA A 22 -13.10 -10.20 -13.25
C ALA A 22 -11.58 -10.12 -13.38
N SER A 23 -10.81 -10.95 -12.67
CA SER A 23 -9.36 -11.02 -12.81
C SER A 23 -8.95 -11.78 -14.08
N ALA A 24 -8.10 -11.15 -14.89
CA ALA A 24 -7.52 -11.79 -16.08
C ALA A 24 -6.56 -12.97 -15.76
N ASP A 25 -6.16 -13.10 -14.50
CA ASP A 25 -5.25 -14.14 -14.01
C ASP A 25 -5.94 -15.44 -13.61
N ILE A 26 -7.27 -15.41 -13.48
CA ILE A 26 -8.10 -16.56 -13.13
C ILE A 26 -8.72 -17.16 -14.39
N GLU A 27 -8.42 -18.40 -14.64
CA GLU A 27 -8.94 -19.17 -15.78
C GLU A 27 -10.26 -19.88 -15.45
N GLU A 28 -10.35 -20.35 -14.19
CA GLU A 28 -11.49 -21.12 -13.73
C GLU A 28 -11.82 -20.76 -12.28
N VAL A 29 -13.13 -20.68 -11.97
CA VAL A 29 -13.63 -20.46 -10.61
C VAL A 29 -14.70 -21.49 -10.30
N ALA A 30 -14.49 -22.31 -9.28
CA ALA A 30 -15.47 -23.22 -8.71
C ALA A 30 -16.02 -22.62 -7.40
N GLY A 31 -17.37 -22.52 -7.30
CA GLY A 31 -18.04 -21.95 -6.14
C GLY A 31 -18.84 -22.98 -5.36
N PHE A 32 -18.75 -22.96 -4.03
CA PHE A 32 -19.45 -23.91 -3.15
C PHE A 32 -20.09 -23.21 -1.96
N THR A 33 -21.31 -23.60 -1.63
CA THR A 33 -22.00 -23.20 -0.39
C THR A 33 -21.87 -24.23 0.73
N ASN A 34 -21.26 -25.37 0.45
CA ASN A 34 -21.05 -26.48 1.36
C ASN A 34 -19.58 -26.85 1.41
N CYS A 35 -19.01 -26.98 2.61
CA CYS A 35 -17.60 -27.33 2.80
C CYS A 35 -17.26 -28.77 2.36
N ASP A 36 -18.20 -29.71 2.50
CA ASP A 36 -17.95 -31.11 2.14
C ASP A 36 -17.87 -31.25 0.61
N ASP A 37 -18.79 -30.63 -0.13
CA ASP A 37 -18.76 -30.59 -1.61
C ASP A 37 -17.49 -29.89 -2.13
N ALA A 38 -17.02 -28.87 -1.42
CA ALA A 38 -15.78 -28.18 -1.76
C ALA A 38 -14.57 -29.08 -1.54
N LEU A 39 -14.51 -29.84 -0.45
CA LEU A 39 -13.43 -30.79 -0.16
C LEU A 39 -13.40 -31.92 -1.17
N ASP A 40 -14.56 -32.50 -1.52
CA ASP A 40 -14.67 -33.56 -2.56
C ASP A 40 -14.16 -33.06 -3.92
N TRP A 41 -14.45 -31.81 -4.25
CA TRP A 41 -13.93 -31.18 -5.47
C TRP A 41 -12.42 -30.97 -5.41
N ILE A 42 -11.89 -30.52 -4.29
CA ILE A 42 -10.45 -30.28 -4.05
C ILE A 42 -9.63 -31.55 -4.13
N GLU A 43 -10.17 -32.70 -3.73
CA GLU A 43 -9.46 -34.00 -3.85
C GLU A 43 -9.18 -34.40 -5.32
N ILE A 44 -9.99 -33.91 -6.25
CA ILE A 44 -9.88 -34.21 -7.68
C ILE A 44 -9.17 -33.09 -8.45
N HIS A 45 -9.29 -31.86 -7.96
CA HIS A 45 -8.75 -30.67 -8.60
C HIS A 45 -7.69 -30.03 -7.71
N SER A 46 -6.70 -29.42 -8.32
CA SER A 46 -5.61 -28.72 -7.60
C SER A 46 -5.78 -27.21 -7.73
N PRO A 47 -6.57 -26.55 -6.88
CA PRO A 47 -6.72 -25.09 -6.96
C PRO A 47 -5.42 -24.39 -6.57
N ASP A 48 -5.12 -23.29 -7.27
CA ASP A 48 -3.98 -22.41 -6.95
C ASP A 48 -4.31 -21.49 -5.77
N VAL A 49 -5.59 -21.09 -5.63
CA VAL A 49 -6.05 -20.18 -4.59
C VAL A 49 -7.46 -20.53 -4.12
N ALA A 50 -7.67 -20.46 -2.81
CA ALA A 50 -8.97 -20.64 -2.16
C ALA A 50 -9.40 -19.36 -1.44
N PHE A 51 -10.55 -18.82 -1.82
CA PHE A 51 -11.23 -17.70 -1.18
C PHE A 51 -12.32 -18.25 -0.24
N LEU A 52 -12.15 -18.06 1.06
CA LEU A 52 -12.94 -18.72 2.09
C LEU A 52 -13.64 -17.70 3.00
N ASP A 53 -14.97 -17.80 3.16
CA ASP A 53 -15.58 -17.14 4.32
C ASP A 53 -15.14 -17.82 5.62
N ILE A 54 -15.00 -17.05 6.68
CA ILE A 54 -14.62 -17.58 8.01
C ILE A 54 -15.85 -18.09 8.74
N ASN A 55 -16.96 -17.35 8.67
CA ASN A 55 -18.18 -17.65 9.45
C ASN A 55 -19.18 -18.49 8.67
N MET A 56 -18.87 -19.73 8.45
CA MET A 56 -19.78 -20.69 7.79
C MET A 56 -20.38 -21.67 8.79
N ARG A 57 -21.56 -22.20 8.47
CA ARG A 57 -22.24 -23.22 9.28
C ARG A 57 -21.46 -24.54 9.22
N GLY A 58 -21.27 -25.16 10.38
CA GLY A 58 -20.55 -26.42 10.48
C GLY A 58 -19.05 -26.25 10.69
N ILE A 59 -18.25 -26.48 9.67
CA ILE A 59 -16.79 -26.25 9.71
C ILE A 59 -16.57 -24.77 9.45
N ASN A 60 -15.88 -24.06 10.38
CA ASN A 60 -15.51 -22.68 10.12
C ASN A 60 -14.39 -22.60 9.04
N GLY A 61 -14.28 -21.46 8.35
CA GLY A 61 -13.32 -21.27 7.27
C GLY A 61 -11.86 -21.53 7.66
N ILE A 62 -11.51 -21.34 8.93
CA ILE A 62 -10.15 -21.64 9.44
C ILE A 62 -9.87 -23.14 9.42
N GLY A 63 -10.80 -23.94 9.95
CA GLY A 63 -10.68 -25.39 9.92
C GLY A 63 -10.73 -25.98 8.50
N LEU A 64 -11.47 -25.32 7.59
CA LEU A 64 -11.48 -25.67 6.18
C LEU A 64 -10.12 -25.35 5.53
N ALA A 65 -9.52 -24.19 5.80
CA ALA A 65 -8.20 -23.82 5.32
C ALA A 65 -7.11 -24.82 5.74
N GLU A 66 -7.15 -25.30 6.99
CA GLU A 66 -6.23 -26.33 7.48
C GLU A 66 -6.34 -27.63 6.68
N LYS A 67 -7.59 -28.07 6.38
CA LYS A 67 -7.84 -29.26 5.55
C LYS A 67 -7.34 -29.08 4.11
N ILE A 68 -7.63 -27.93 3.49
CA ILE A 68 -7.18 -27.60 2.14
C ILE A 68 -5.64 -27.62 2.09
N THR A 69 -4.98 -26.98 3.05
CA THR A 69 -3.52 -26.94 3.11
C THR A 69 -2.90 -28.33 3.34
N ALA A 70 -3.59 -29.23 4.05
CA ALA A 70 -3.16 -30.60 4.23
C ALA A 70 -3.24 -31.43 2.94
N ILE A 71 -4.26 -31.18 2.08
CA ILE A 71 -4.44 -31.86 0.79
C ILE A 71 -3.52 -31.22 -0.27
N HIS A 72 -3.51 -29.89 -0.36
CA HIS A 72 -2.73 -29.10 -1.32
C HIS A 72 -1.90 -28.01 -0.60
N PRO A 73 -0.68 -28.31 -0.17
CA PRO A 73 0.18 -27.36 0.56
C PRO A 73 0.52 -26.09 -0.22
N ASP A 74 0.48 -26.13 -1.54
CA ASP A 74 0.78 -25.00 -2.41
C ASP A 74 -0.41 -24.08 -2.66
N CYS A 75 -1.65 -24.52 -2.34
CA CYS A 75 -2.86 -23.72 -2.48
C CYS A 75 -2.81 -22.50 -1.55
N LYS A 76 -2.98 -21.32 -2.11
CA LYS A 76 -2.96 -20.06 -1.37
C LYS A 76 -4.32 -19.79 -0.74
N ILE A 77 -4.34 -19.48 0.55
CA ILE A 77 -5.58 -19.22 1.29
C ILE A 77 -5.81 -17.72 1.42
N VAL A 78 -6.97 -17.24 0.98
CA VAL A 78 -7.43 -15.87 1.14
C VAL A 78 -8.76 -15.90 1.90
N PHE A 79 -8.80 -15.30 3.08
CA PHE A 79 -10.04 -15.17 3.82
C PHE A 79 -10.89 -14.00 3.36
N CYS A 80 -12.21 -14.20 3.29
CA CYS A 80 -13.20 -13.26 2.83
C CYS A 80 -14.30 -13.13 3.89
N THR A 81 -14.24 -12.12 4.76
CA THR A 81 -15.17 -12.03 5.89
C THR A 81 -15.64 -10.60 6.17
N GLY A 82 -16.78 -10.46 6.86
CA GLY A 82 -17.28 -9.17 7.34
C GLY A 82 -16.68 -8.70 8.67
N TYR A 83 -15.78 -9.45 9.29
CA TYR A 83 -15.31 -9.22 10.66
C TYR A 83 -13.78 -9.02 10.70
N GLU A 84 -13.34 -7.87 11.21
CA GLU A 84 -11.91 -7.54 11.34
C GLU A 84 -11.17 -8.36 12.41
N GLU A 85 -11.89 -8.86 13.40
CA GLU A 85 -11.33 -9.56 14.57
C GLU A 85 -10.67 -10.91 14.27
N TYR A 86 -11.01 -11.54 13.15
CA TYR A 86 -10.41 -12.81 12.72
C TYR A 86 -9.06 -12.67 12.01
N ALA A 87 -8.63 -11.45 11.70
CA ALA A 87 -7.34 -11.20 11.03
C ALA A 87 -6.16 -11.81 11.80
N VAL A 88 -6.18 -11.73 13.15
CA VAL A 88 -5.13 -12.33 14.00
C VAL A 88 -5.12 -13.86 13.91
N SER A 89 -6.27 -14.49 13.77
CA SER A 89 -6.40 -15.96 13.63
C SER A 89 -5.95 -16.42 12.25
N ALA A 90 -6.24 -15.67 11.20
CA ALA A 90 -5.78 -15.91 9.85
C ALA A 90 -4.23 -15.88 9.74
N PHE A 91 -3.59 -14.99 10.47
CA PHE A 91 -2.13 -14.92 10.55
C PHE A 91 -1.48 -16.20 11.12
N ARG A 92 -2.14 -16.88 12.07
CA ARG A 92 -1.59 -18.10 12.72
C ARG A 92 -1.49 -19.30 11.78
N ILE A 93 -2.34 -19.36 10.78
CA ILE A 93 -2.35 -20.44 9.78
C ILE A 93 -1.65 -20.04 8.47
N HIS A 94 -0.85 -18.96 8.51
CA HIS A 94 -0.09 -18.47 7.36
C HIS A 94 -0.97 -18.20 6.12
N ALA A 95 -2.19 -17.67 6.31
CA ALA A 95 -3.04 -17.25 5.20
C ALA A 95 -2.28 -16.27 4.29
N SER A 96 -2.47 -16.43 2.99
CA SER A 96 -1.81 -15.60 1.97
C SER A 96 -2.46 -14.24 1.81
N GLY A 97 -3.74 -14.09 2.23
CA GLY A 97 -4.48 -12.85 2.14
C GLY A 97 -5.71 -12.79 3.05
N TYR A 98 -6.26 -11.57 3.18
CA TYR A 98 -7.45 -11.30 3.98
C TYR A 98 -8.26 -10.14 3.40
N LEU A 99 -9.48 -10.40 2.98
CA LEU A 99 -10.40 -9.44 2.37
C LEU A 99 -11.61 -9.19 3.27
N LEU A 100 -11.97 -7.91 3.45
CA LEU A 100 -13.17 -7.52 4.14
C LEU A 100 -14.34 -7.36 3.16
N LYS A 101 -15.48 -7.97 3.48
CA LYS A 101 -16.74 -7.76 2.73
C LYS A 101 -17.25 -6.32 2.94
N PRO A 102 -17.75 -5.62 1.89
CA PRO A 102 -17.96 -6.10 0.51
C PRO A 102 -16.68 -6.13 -0.32
N ILE A 103 -16.44 -7.23 -1.03
CA ILE A 103 -15.23 -7.49 -1.80
C ILE A 103 -15.41 -6.98 -3.23
N SER A 104 -14.51 -6.15 -3.69
CA SER A 104 -14.45 -5.67 -5.08
C SER A 104 -13.53 -6.53 -5.96
N ALA A 105 -13.67 -6.43 -7.28
CA ALA A 105 -12.74 -7.05 -8.22
C ALA A 105 -11.30 -6.52 -8.07
N GLU A 106 -11.16 -5.27 -7.66
CA GLU A 106 -9.87 -4.63 -7.42
C GLU A 106 -9.17 -5.23 -6.18
N ASP A 107 -9.92 -5.53 -5.12
CA ASP A 107 -9.38 -6.16 -3.92
C ASP A 107 -8.89 -7.58 -4.22
N VAL A 108 -9.67 -8.36 -4.99
CA VAL A 108 -9.28 -9.69 -5.45
C VAL A 108 -8.00 -9.61 -6.31
N GLN A 109 -7.92 -8.66 -7.27
CA GLN A 109 -6.74 -8.53 -8.13
C GLN A 109 -5.48 -8.20 -7.32
N LYS A 110 -5.58 -7.32 -6.31
CA LYS A 110 -4.46 -7.00 -5.42
C LYS A 110 -3.92 -8.24 -4.70
N GLU A 111 -4.81 -9.10 -4.16
CA GLU A 111 -4.39 -10.33 -3.50
C GLU A 111 -3.76 -11.32 -4.48
N ILE A 112 -4.32 -11.46 -5.69
CA ILE A 112 -3.74 -12.31 -6.74
C ILE A 112 -2.34 -11.82 -7.14
N ASP A 113 -2.14 -10.51 -7.26
CA ASP A 113 -0.83 -9.93 -7.57
C ASP A 113 0.20 -10.23 -6.47
N ILE A 114 -0.20 -10.16 -5.20
CA ILE A 114 0.64 -10.54 -4.06
C ILE A 114 0.99 -12.04 -4.12
N ILE A 115 0.00 -12.90 -4.35
CA ILE A 115 0.17 -14.36 -4.44
C ILE A 115 1.12 -14.75 -5.58
N LYS A 116 1.01 -14.09 -6.73
CA LYS A 116 1.89 -14.31 -7.88
C LYS A 116 3.29 -13.74 -7.70
N GLY A 117 3.56 -13.10 -6.56
CA GLY A 117 4.81 -12.38 -6.38
C GLY A 117 4.97 -11.22 -7.37
N ARG A 118 3.90 -10.90 -8.11
CA ARG A 118 3.82 -9.62 -8.76
C ARG A 118 3.81 -8.63 -7.61
N LYS A 119 4.94 -8.01 -7.35
CA LYS A 119 4.87 -6.67 -6.75
C LYS A 119 3.90 -5.96 -7.69
N ALA A 120 2.73 -5.54 -7.18
CA ALA A 120 1.97 -4.48 -7.83
C ALA A 120 3.04 -3.53 -8.35
N GLU A 121 3.08 -3.18 -9.65
CA GLU A 121 4.11 -2.25 -10.11
C GLU A 121 4.04 -1.13 -9.09
N ARG A 122 4.97 -1.19 -8.11
CA ARG A 122 4.95 -0.26 -6.99
C ARG A 122 5.09 1.04 -7.69
N GLY A 123 4.00 1.78 -7.72
CA GLY A 123 3.93 2.97 -8.51
C GLY A 123 5.10 3.82 -8.06
N ARG A 124 6.05 4.05 -8.95
CA ARG A 124 7.17 4.91 -8.61
C ARG A 124 6.56 6.24 -8.22
N LEU A 125 6.83 6.68 -7.00
CA LEU A 125 6.32 7.96 -6.55
C LEU A 125 6.90 9.05 -7.45
N GLU A 126 6.06 9.84 -8.05
CA GLU A 126 6.45 10.96 -8.90
C GLU A 126 6.31 12.24 -8.08
N ALA A 127 7.44 12.91 -7.82
CA ALA A 127 7.48 14.17 -7.08
C ALA A 127 7.89 15.32 -8.01
N LYS A 128 7.05 16.32 -8.11
CA LYS A 128 7.33 17.57 -8.76
C LYS A 128 7.75 18.57 -7.70
N CYS A 129 9.03 19.00 -7.74
CA CYS A 129 9.61 19.94 -6.79
C CYS A 129 9.84 21.34 -7.40
N PHE A 130 10.02 21.41 -8.72
CA PHE A 130 10.18 22.70 -9.42
C PHE A 130 8.79 23.37 -9.59
N GLY A 131 8.70 24.62 -9.12
CA GLY A 131 7.44 25.31 -8.92
C GLY A 131 6.75 24.89 -7.63
N ASN A 132 5.45 24.63 -7.68
CA ASN A 132 4.69 24.09 -6.55
C ASN A 132 4.95 22.60 -6.38
N PHE A 133 5.20 22.18 -5.13
CA PHE A 133 5.33 20.76 -4.80
C PHE A 133 4.03 20.01 -5.06
N ASP A 134 4.15 18.94 -5.82
CA ASP A 134 3.06 17.99 -6.02
C ASP A 134 3.60 16.56 -6.06
N VAL A 135 2.72 15.59 -5.77
CA VAL A 135 3.10 14.19 -5.71
C VAL A 135 1.99 13.32 -6.27
N SER A 136 2.37 12.38 -7.15
CA SER A 136 1.50 11.41 -7.81
C SER A 136 2.11 10.01 -7.77
N CYS A 137 1.31 9.00 -8.04
CA CYS A 137 1.74 7.63 -8.19
C CYS A 137 0.88 6.96 -9.27
N GLY A 138 1.52 6.34 -10.26
CA GLY A 138 0.80 5.75 -11.39
C GLY A 138 -0.06 6.75 -12.18
N GLY A 139 0.33 8.04 -12.21
CA GLY A 139 -0.41 9.12 -12.86
C GLY A 139 -1.55 9.72 -12.02
N GLU A 140 -1.87 9.12 -10.86
CA GLU A 140 -2.90 9.65 -9.96
C GLU A 140 -2.27 10.54 -8.87
N LYS A 141 -2.87 11.72 -8.67
CA LYS A 141 -2.42 12.69 -7.66
C LYS A 141 -2.75 12.19 -6.25
N LEU A 142 -1.75 12.18 -5.36
CA LEU A 142 -1.96 11.79 -3.98
C LEU A 142 -2.67 12.89 -3.18
N THR A 143 -3.70 12.48 -2.45
CA THR A 143 -4.48 13.38 -1.58
C THR A 143 -4.26 13.00 -0.12
N PHE A 144 -3.74 13.96 0.66
CA PHE A 144 -3.52 13.82 2.09
C PHE A 144 -4.71 14.39 2.87
N LYS A 145 -5.05 13.76 3.98
CA LYS A 145 -6.10 14.26 4.89
C LYS A 145 -5.71 15.60 5.55
N ARG A 146 -4.39 15.86 5.65
CA ARG A 146 -3.83 17.06 6.29
C ARG A 146 -2.79 17.73 5.40
N THR A 147 -2.89 19.04 5.25
CA THR A 147 -1.91 19.84 4.46
C THR A 147 -0.48 19.66 5.00
N LYS A 148 -0.32 19.58 6.32
CA LYS A 148 0.98 19.37 6.97
C LYS A 148 1.59 17.98 6.71
N SER A 149 0.78 16.97 6.35
CA SER A 149 1.30 15.67 5.92
C SER A 149 2.03 15.78 4.58
N LYS A 150 1.42 16.49 3.61
CA LYS A 150 2.05 16.76 2.31
C LYS A 150 3.34 17.58 2.48
N GLU A 151 3.32 18.59 3.34
CA GLU A 151 4.49 19.43 3.65
C GLU A 151 5.61 18.61 4.31
N MET A 152 5.30 17.72 5.25
CA MET A 152 6.27 16.82 5.87
C MET A 152 6.92 15.87 4.84
N LEU A 153 6.14 15.32 3.92
CA LEU A 153 6.69 14.48 2.84
C LEU A 153 7.58 15.31 1.90
N ALA A 154 7.16 16.53 1.56
CA ALA A 154 7.97 17.45 0.75
C ALA A 154 9.32 17.74 1.40
N TYR A 155 9.34 18.01 2.71
CA TYR A 155 10.57 18.24 3.46
C TYR A 155 11.50 17.02 3.44
N LEU A 156 10.97 15.80 3.65
CA LEU A 156 11.77 14.58 3.57
C LEU A 156 12.33 14.33 2.17
N ILE A 157 11.60 14.71 1.12
CA ILE A 157 12.08 14.64 -0.27
C ILE A 157 13.17 15.69 -0.50
N ASP A 158 13.02 16.93 0.01
CA ASP A 158 14.06 17.97 -0.03
C ASP A 158 15.39 17.49 0.57
N ARG A 159 15.32 16.72 1.68
CA ARG A 159 16.52 16.16 2.34
C ARG A 159 17.23 15.06 1.54
N ASN A 160 16.73 14.70 0.38
CA ASN A 160 17.36 13.82 -0.60
C ASN A 160 17.87 12.49 -0.01
N GLY A 161 17.03 11.83 0.79
CA GLY A 161 17.34 10.54 1.42
C GLY A 161 18.16 10.63 2.71
N ALA A 162 18.54 11.83 3.15
CA ALA A 162 19.18 11.99 4.45
C ALA A 162 18.21 11.68 5.60
N ASP A 163 18.73 11.05 6.64
CA ASP A 163 17.99 10.77 7.86
C ASP A 163 17.72 12.05 8.65
N VAL A 164 16.45 12.29 9.01
CA VAL A 164 15.97 13.50 9.69
C VAL A 164 15.29 13.12 11.00
N SER A 165 15.61 13.83 12.08
CA SER A 165 14.96 13.59 13.37
C SER A 165 13.57 14.20 13.43
N ALA A 166 12.69 13.61 14.25
CA ALA A 166 11.36 14.18 14.52
C ALA A 166 11.42 15.61 15.08
N LYS A 167 12.48 15.94 15.81
CA LYS A 167 12.71 17.30 16.35
C LYS A 167 13.00 18.31 15.23
N GLU A 168 13.83 17.92 14.28
CA GLU A 168 14.19 18.74 13.10
C GLU A 168 12.96 18.96 12.20
N ILE A 169 12.23 17.89 11.87
CA ILE A 169 10.98 18.00 11.12
C ILE A 169 9.98 18.93 11.81
N SER A 170 9.84 18.78 13.14
CA SER A 170 8.93 19.62 13.93
C SER A 170 9.33 21.09 13.92
N ALA A 171 10.62 21.39 13.97
CA ALA A 171 11.11 22.78 13.92
C ALA A 171 10.79 23.47 12.59
N VAL A 172 10.80 22.70 11.50
CA VAL A 172 10.48 23.20 10.15
C VAL A 172 8.98 23.37 9.96
N LEU A 173 8.18 22.40 10.43
CA LEU A 173 6.73 22.44 10.24
C LEU A 173 6.00 23.46 11.13
N TRP A 174 6.59 23.83 12.26
CA TRP A 174 5.98 24.73 13.24
C TRP A 174 6.99 25.78 13.74
N GLU A 175 6.92 26.99 13.21
CA GLU A 175 7.83 28.10 13.48
C GLU A 175 8.01 28.42 14.99
N ASN A 176 6.99 28.13 15.83
CA ASN A 176 6.99 28.42 17.27
C ASN A 176 6.62 27.21 18.14
N GLY A 177 6.63 25.99 17.57
CA GLY A 177 6.19 24.78 18.27
C GLY A 177 7.34 23.89 18.68
N THR A 178 7.40 23.50 19.97
CA THR A 178 8.26 22.41 20.42
C THR A 178 7.63 21.07 20.05
N MET A 179 8.46 20.04 19.81
CA MET A 179 8.00 18.68 19.55
C MET A 179 7.10 18.15 20.68
N GLU A 180 7.34 18.57 21.92
CA GLU A 180 6.56 18.15 23.10
C GLU A 180 5.09 18.55 22.99
N ASN A 181 4.81 19.75 22.48
CA ASN A 181 3.44 20.25 22.29
C ASN A 181 2.73 19.62 21.07
N ASN A 182 3.48 19.08 20.11
CA ASN A 182 2.94 18.59 18.83
C ASN A 182 3.13 17.10 18.62
N ARG A 183 3.58 16.32 19.61
CA ARG A 183 3.93 14.92 19.48
C ARG A 183 2.79 14.06 18.91
N ASN A 184 1.58 14.23 19.44
CA ASN A 184 0.41 13.48 18.95
C ASN A 184 0.07 13.86 17.50
N TYR A 185 0.18 15.15 17.17
CA TYR A 185 -0.09 15.63 15.83
C TYR A 185 0.97 15.15 14.83
N PHE A 186 2.24 15.13 15.22
CA PHE A 186 3.33 14.54 14.42
C PHE A 186 3.06 13.07 14.08
N HIS A 187 2.61 12.26 15.04
CA HIS A 187 2.23 10.88 14.78
C HIS A 187 1.03 10.75 13.82
N GLN A 188 0.06 11.68 13.91
CA GLN A 188 -1.06 11.70 12.97
C GLN A 188 -0.63 12.07 11.55
N LEU A 189 0.38 12.95 11.39
CA LEU A 189 0.95 13.27 10.07
C LEU A 189 1.64 12.05 9.47
N LEU A 190 2.47 11.36 10.26
CA LEU A 190 3.12 10.12 9.83
C LEU A 190 2.14 9.04 9.43
N LEU A 191 1.06 8.87 10.20
CA LEU A 191 0.01 7.90 9.89
C LEU A 191 -0.70 8.25 8.58
N ASP A 192 -1.02 9.54 8.37
CA ASP A 192 -1.66 10.02 7.15
C ASP A 192 -0.75 9.79 5.93
N ILE A 193 0.54 10.10 6.03
CA ILE A 193 1.51 9.83 4.96
C ILE A 193 1.56 8.33 4.64
N ARG A 194 1.71 7.48 5.65
CA ARG A 194 1.79 6.03 5.46
C ARG A 194 0.55 5.48 4.79
N GLN A 195 -0.64 5.81 5.29
CA GLN A 195 -1.91 5.37 4.70
C GLN A 195 -2.09 5.86 3.26
N THR A 196 -1.63 7.06 2.96
CA THR A 196 -1.70 7.62 1.60
C THR A 196 -0.76 6.90 0.65
N LEU A 197 0.50 6.66 1.08
CA LEU A 197 1.49 5.93 0.29
C LEU A 197 1.11 4.45 0.11
N GLU A 198 0.61 3.80 1.17
CA GLU A 198 0.14 2.40 1.13
C GLU A 198 -1.00 2.21 0.12
N LYS A 199 -2.00 3.10 0.14
CA LYS A 199 -3.10 3.09 -0.84
C LYS A 199 -2.61 3.26 -2.28
N ALA A 200 -1.52 3.97 -2.48
CA ALA A 200 -0.92 4.21 -3.78
C ALA A 200 0.11 3.12 -4.19
N GLY A 201 0.33 2.10 -3.35
CA GLY A 201 1.34 1.07 -3.61
C GLY A 201 2.80 1.57 -3.52
N ALA A 202 3.04 2.67 -2.77
CA ALA A 202 4.34 3.31 -2.55
C ALA A 202 4.75 3.30 -1.06
N ASP A 203 4.30 2.32 -0.28
CA ASP A 203 4.50 2.16 1.16
C ASP A 203 5.98 2.07 1.57
N ASP A 204 6.83 1.63 0.66
CA ASP A 204 8.27 1.46 0.85
C ASP A 204 9.11 2.73 0.58
N VAL A 205 8.45 3.83 0.21
CA VAL A 205 9.10 5.14 0.01
C VAL A 205 9.51 5.76 1.35
N LEU A 206 8.65 5.70 2.37
CA LEU A 206 8.93 6.29 3.69
C LEU A 206 9.69 5.30 4.57
N LYS A 207 10.95 5.62 4.88
CA LYS A 207 11.81 4.86 5.78
C LYS A 207 11.75 5.40 7.20
N LYS A 208 11.84 4.49 8.18
CA LYS A 208 12.02 4.81 9.58
C LYS A 208 13.15 3.96 10.15
N ASN A 209 14.19 4.61 10.63
CA ASN A 209 15.32 3.98 11.30
C ASN A 209 15.41 4.50 12.75
N GLY A 210 14.86 3.74 13.71
CA GLY A 210 14.74 4.19 15.10
C GLY A 210 13.87 5.44 15.23
N TYR A 211 14.51 6.57 15.57
CA TYR A 211 13.86 7.88 15.74
C TYR A 211 14.07 8.81 14.53
N LEU A 212 14.69 8.30 13.46
CA LEU A 212 14.98 9.04 12.23
C LEU A 212 14.01 8.64 11.12
N TYR A 213 13.75 9.59 10.24
CA TYR A 213 12.85 9.45 9.09
C TYR A 213 13.57 9.90 7.84
N SER A 214 13.39 9.17 6.75
CA SER A 214 13.93 9.51 5.43
C SER A 214 13.04 8.96 4.33
N VAL A 215 13.35 9.28 3.09
CA VAL A 215 12.71 8.68 1.91
C VAL A 215 13.71 7.87 1.11
N ASP A 216 13.23 6.80 0.46
CA ASP A 216 14.01 6.03 -0.50
C ASP A 216 14.05 6.76 -1.84
N THR A 217 15.13 7.42 -2.14
CA THR A 217 15.29 8.22 -3.37
C THR A 217 15.25 7.38 -4.64
N GLU A 218 15.56 6.08 -4.57
CA GLU A 218 15.51 5.18 -5.73
C GLU A 218 14.07 4.86 -6.15
N LYS A 219 13.13 5.02 -5.21
CA LYS A 219 11.71 4.77 -5.40
C LYS A 219 10.91 6.01 -5.80
N ILE A 220 11.58 7.15 -5.88
CA ILE A 220 10.98 8.43 -6.24
C ILE A 220 11.53 8.89 -7.59
N SER A 221 10.64 9.16 -8.54
CA SER A 221 10.94 9.94 -9.73
C SER A 221 10.75 11.41 -9.38
N CYS A 222 11.83 12.20 -9.38
CA CYS A 222 11.78 13.58 -8.91
C CYS A 222 12.61 14.47 -9.84
N ASP A 223 12.05 15.60 -10.26
CA ASP A 223 12.73 16.60 -11.09
C ASP A 223 13.97 17.18 -10.37
N TYR A 224 13.88 17.42 -9.06
CA TYR A 224 15.01 17.86 -8.23
C TYR A 224 16.14 16.83 -8.22
N TYR A 225 15.84 15.53 -8.00
CA TYR A 225 16.88 14.49 -8.00
C TYR A 225 17.50 14.30 -9.38
N SER A 226 16.68 14.37 -10.43
CA SER A 226 17.16 14.31 -11.82
C SER A 226 18.08 15.46 -12.12
N TYR A 227 17.72 16.68 -11.72
CA TYR A 227 18.57 17.86 -11.88
C TYR A 227 19.91 17.74 -11.13
N LEU A 228 19.91 17.24 -9.91
CA LEU A 228 21.15 17.04 -9.15
C LEU A 228 22.13 16.08 -9.85
N LYS A 229 21.59 15.04 -10.51
CA LYS A 229 22.37 13.99 -11.20
C LYS A 229 22.80 14.39 -12.61
N THR A 230 21.94 15.02 -13.38
CA THR A 230 22.10 15.20 -14.83
C THR A 230 22.06 16.65 -15.30
N GLY A 231 21.71 17.60 -14.43
CA GLY A 231 21.42 18.99 -14.81
C GLY A 231 20.07 19.17 -15.53
N GLN A 232 19.27 18.12 -15.63
CA GLN A 232 17.96 18.17 -16.30
C GLN A 232 16.83 17.68 -15.35
N PRO A 233 15.59 18.21 -15.48
CA PRO A 233 15.18 19.34 -16.32
C PRO A 233 15.82 20.67 -15.87
N GLN A 234 15.94 21.64 -16.77
CA GLN A 234 16.54 22.95 -16.45
C GLN A 234 15.76 23.63 -15.31
N PHE A 235 16.47 24.07 -14.28
CA PHE A 235 15.88 24.82 -13.16
C PHE A 235 15.50 26.25 -13.60
N GLN A 236 14.27 26.64 -13.36
CA GLN A 236 13.74 27.94 -13.80
C GLN A 236 13.55 28.96 -12.66
N GLY A 237 14.19 28.72 -11.51
CA GLY A 237 14.19 29.64 -10.37
C GLY A 237 13.07 29.42 -9.34
N GLU A 238 12.21 28.41 -9.51
CA GLU A 238 11.12 28.10 -8.60
C GLU A 238 11.29 26.70 -8.02
N TYR A 239 11.24 26.58 -6.68
CA TYR A 239 11.35 25.32 -5.96
C TYR A 239 10.40 25.30 -4.77
N MET A 240 9.47 24.36 -4.75
CA MET A 240 8.48 24.14 -3.67
C MET A 240 7.92 25.44 -3.09
N THR A 241 7.48 26.36 -3.95
CA THR A 241 7.17 27.77 -3.66
C THR A 241 6.11 27.99 -2.59
N GLN A 242 5.33 26.95 -2.23
CA GLN A 242 4.35 27.00 -1.15
C GLN A 242 4.96 26.86 0.25
N TYR A 243 6.28 26.60 0.37
CA TYR A 243 6.93 26.36 1.65
C TYR A 243 8.13 27.31 1.85
N SER A 244 8.09 28.12 2.92
CA SER A 244 9.13 29.10 3.24
C SER A 244 10.51 28.46 3.51
N TRP A 245 10.54 27.27 4.09
CA TRP A 245 11.78 26.54 4.35
C TRP A 245 12.52 26.09 3.09
N ALA A 246 11.85 26.05 1.94
CA ALA A 246 12.44 25.64 0.67
C ALA A 246 13.35 26.71 0.04
N ASP A 247 13.35 27.94 0.56
CA ASP A 247 14.15 29.06 0.05
C ASP A 247 15.66 28.78 0.08
N GLU A 248 16.16 28.05 1.06
CA GLU A 248 17.56 27.66 1.17
C GLU A 248 17.98 26.77 0.00
N THR A 249 17.19 25.71 -0.26
CA THR A 249 17.43 24.80 -1.40
C THR A 249 17.24 25.53 -2.73
N CYS A 250 16.24 26.40 -2.84
CA CYS A 250 16.03 27.24 -4.03
C CYS A 250 17.27 28.10 -4.32
N GLY A 251 17.82 28.76 -3.31
CA GLY A 251 19.06 29.56 -3.44
C GLY A 251 20.29 28.73 -3.83
N PHE A 252 20.39 27.50 -3.34
CA PHE A 252 21.44 26.55 -3.76
C PHE A 252 21.29 26.18 -5.24
N LEU A 253 20.11 25.81 -5.67
CA LEU A 253 19.79 25.45 -7.06
C LEU A 253 20.06 26.61 -8.02
N TRP A 254 19.71 27.84 -7.62
CA TRP A 254 19.97 29.05 -8.40
C TRP A 254 21.47 29.26 -8.65
N ARG A 255 22.29 29.11 -7.61
CA ARG A 255 23.75 29.21 -7.75
C ARG A 255 24.31 28.15 -8.70
N LYS A 256 23.84 26.90 -8.54
CA LYS A 256 24.25 25.76 -9.36
C LYS A 256 23.86 25.90 -10.84
N SER A 257 22.70 26.53 -11.14
CA SER A 257 22.23 26.69 -12.52
C SER A 257 22.99 27.80 -13.30
N ASN A 258 23.68 28.70 -12.58
CA ASN A 258 24.42 29.81 -13.16
C ASN A 258 25.96 29.58 -13.16
N THR A 259 26.41 28.38 -12.83
CA THR A 259 27.82 27.96 -12.89
C THR A 259 28.01 27.00 -14.06
#